data_dda082819c44c0d1122fcaea390177b6
#
_entry.id   dda082819c44c0d1122fcaea390177b6
#
_cell.length_a   1.000
_cell.length_b   1.000
_cell.length_c   1.000
_cell.angle_alpha   90.00
_cell.angle_beta   90.00
_cell.angle_gamma   90.00
#
_symmetry.space_group_name_H-M   'P 1'
#
loop_
_entity.id
_entity.type
_entity.pdbx_description
1 polymer ?
#
loop_
_entity_poly.entity_id
_entity_poly.type
_entity_poly.pdbx_seq_one_letter_code
_entity_poly.pdbx_strand_id
1 'polypeptide(L)'
;MTGAFVLVAGAVVAPVGAGAGVAGGDTEYLVLLEEGADRSQAVAAVKAAGGEVVKENANLGTLTVRAAASGFVGRVSASSAIEGAARSRPIGTVPRAEKPLSVESENGGSGKVAAGKKVVGMDPLDAQLWGLRMVRSDLARRVQPGKKAVKVGVLDSGIDARNPDIAPNFDWKLSRNFAPDIPEIDGVCEFSGCVDPVGWDDSGHGTHVAGTIGAAVNGVGVSGVAPNVTLVEIRGGQDSGYLFLGPVTDALTYAGDVGLDVVNMSFYVDPWLYNCTANPADSPEAQAEQRTIIRAMTRALNYAHRHGVTLVGSLGNNHEDLGKPRTDLSSPDFPAGTAYPRPIDNATCVDLPVEGPHVIGVSALGPSSTKADYSNYGTEQIEVSAPGGWFRDFFGTPQFRTNGNLILSTYPVNTLQANGLVDAAGELTPDGIALGAQKQCPAGVTDYTKCGYYFVLQGTSMASPHATGVAALIVSQYGKGRPGGFGMDPDKVGRILMDTAQSRACPNPPLLTYTNEGRPAEFNALCEGTRNFNGFYGHGIVDAWAAVTRR
;
A
#
# COMPACT_ATOMS: atom_id res chain seq x y z
N MET A 1 9.10 16.63 62.79
CA MET A 1 10.40 16.02 63.15
C MET A 1 10.87 15.24 61.94
N THR A 2 12.03 15.62 61.43
CA THR A 2 12.94 14.97 60.48
C THR A 2 12.34 14.42 59.16
N GLY A 3 12.43 15.29 58.15
CA GLY A 3 12.31 14.93 56.76
C GLY A 3 13.63 14.34 56.26
N ALA A 4 13.54 13.31 55.44
CA ALA A 4 14.66 12.77 54.65
C ALA A 4 14.54 13.27 53.22
N PHE A 5 15.47 14.10 52.79
CA PHE A 5 15.68 14.49 51.39
C PHE A 5 16.44 13.33 50.69
N VAL A 6 15.84 12.76 49.66
CA VAL A 6 16.55 11.88 48.74
C VAL A 6 17.07 12.74 47.60
N LEU A 7 18.38 12.87 47.50
CA LEU A 7 19.08 13.46 46.39
C LEU A 7 19.06 12.44 45.23
N VAL A 8 18.35 12.77 44.15
CA VAL A 8 18.49 12.06 42.86
C VAL A 8 19.67 12.70 42.13
N ALA A 9 20.75 11.94 42.02
CA ALA A 9 21.90 12.30 41.21
C ALA A 9 21.51 12.26 39.74
N GLY A 10 21.45 13.42 39.09
CA GLY A 10 21.28 13.53 37.66
C GLY A 10 22.54 13.03 36.94
N ALA A 11 22.42 11.95 36.19
CA ALA A 11 23.44 11.55 35.24
C ALA A 11 23.44 12.55 34.07
N VAL A 12 24.52 13.32 33.97
CA VAL A 12 24.80 14.16 32.79
C VAL A 12 25.16 13.21 31.65
N VAL A 13 24.23 13.03 30.71
CA VAL A 13 24.53 12.37 29.44
C VAL A 13 25.35 13.37 28.61
N ALA A 14 26.63 13.08 28.42
CA ALA A 14 27.48 13.79 27.51
C ALA A 14 26.93 13.66 26.07
N PRO A 15 27.01 14.71 25.22
CA PRO A 15 26.61 14.58 23.83
C PRO A 15 27.53 13.55 23.15
N VAL A 16 26.92 12.50 22.63
CA VAL A 16 27.62 11.55 21.75
C VAL A 16 28.09 12.37 20.52
N GLY A 17 29.38 12.46 20.37
CA GLY A 17 30.03 13.21 19.29
C GLY A 17 29.49 12.76 17.94
N ALA A 18 29.42 13.72 17.02
CA ALA A 18 29.11 13.51 15.61
C ALA A 18 29.85 12.28 15.10
N GLY A 19 29.09 11.27 14.72
CA GLY A 19 29.60 10.00 14.26
C GLY A 19 30.57 10.21 13.12
N ALA A 20 31.74 9.59 13.25
CA ALA A 20 32.68 9.42 12.17
C ALA A 20 31.94 8.95 10.93
N GLY A 21 32.16 9.63 9.81
CA GLY A 21 31.62 9.24 8.53
C GLY A 21 31.87 7.76 8.29
N VAL A 22 30.82 7.04 7.93
CA VAL A 22 30.89 5.65 7.49
C VAL A 22 31.92 5.62 6.37
N ALA A 23 33.01 4.89 6.58
CA ALA A 23 34.03 4.66 5.56
C ALA A 23 33.31 4.07 4.35
N GLY A 24 33.49 4.68 3.17
CA GLY A 24 32.72 4.49 1.95
C GLY A 24 32.51 3.03 1.57
N GLY A 25 31.39 2.50 1.96
CA GLY A 25 30.80 1.32 1.35
C GLY A 25 30.13 1.70 0.02
N ASP A 26 30.09 0.76 -0.91
CA ASP A 26 29.39 0.95 -2.17
C ASP A 26 27.89 1.16 -1.89
N THR A 27 27.31 2.15 -2.57
CA THR A 27 25.88 2.46 -2.53
C THR A 27 25.22 1.88 -3.77
N GLU A 28 24.01 1.37 -3.63
CA GLU A 28 23.21 0.91 -4.76
C GLU A 28 22.48 2.09 -5.41
N TYR A 29 22.38 2.04 -6.73
CA TYR A 29 21.70 3.04 -7.57
C TYR A 29 20.82 2.36 -8.60
N LEU A 30 19.68 2.97 -8.89
CA LEU A 30 18.97 2.71 -10.12
C LEU A 30 19.41 3.73 -11.16
N VAL A 31 19.95 3.25 -12.28
CA VAL A 31 20.36 4.06 -13.44
C VAL A 31 19.34 3.85 -14.54
N LEU A 32 18.73 4.96 -14.99
CA LEU A 32 17.73 4.98 -16.05
C LEU A 32 18.41 5.34 -17.37
N LEU A 33 18.25 4.49 -18.38
CA LEU A 33 18.79 4.69 -19.71
C LEU A 33 17.93 5.68 -20.50
N GLU A 34 18.56 6.50 -21.34
CA GLU A 34 17.84 7.31 -22.32
C GLU A 34 17.05 6.39 -23.27
N GLU A 35 15.85 6.81 -23.68
CA GLU A 35 15.01 6.03 -24.58
C GLU A 35 15.69 5.79 -25.92
N GLY A 36 15.82 4.53 -26.30
CA GLY A 36 16.50 4.13 -27.54
C GLY A 36 18.02 4.16 -27.48
N ALA A 37 18.62 4.45 -26.32
CA ALA A 37 20.07 4.41 -26.16
C ALA A 37 20.62 3.00 -26.35
N ASP A 38 21.84 2.93 -26.89
CA ASP A 38 22.59 1.69 -26.97
C ASP A 38 22.98 1.22 -25.57
N ARG A 39 22.52 0.03 -25.20
CA ARG A 39 22.79 -0.60 -23.90
C ARG A 39 24.30 -0.69 -23.63
N SER A 40 25.11 -0.99 -24.64
CA SER A 40 26.57 -1.12 -24.45
C SER A 40 27.22 0.20 -24.09
N GLN A 41 26.72 1.31 -24.62
CA GLN A 41 27.16 2.66 -24.27
C GLN A 41 26.76 3.01 -22.84
N ALA A 42 25.53 2.67 -22.42
CA ALA A 42 25.08 2.90 -21.05
C ALA A 42 25.91 2.10 -20.02
N VAL A 43 26.17 0.82 -20.29
CA VAL A 43 27.04 -0.02 -19.44
C VAL A 43 28.48 0.51 -19.41
N ALA A 44 29.00 0.98 -20.54
CA ALA A 44 30.32 1.61 -20.59
C ALA A 44 30.38 2.92 -19.76
N ALA A 45 29.31 3.74 -19.81
CA ALA A 45 29.20 4.95 -19.01
C ALA A 45 29.16 4.65 -17.50
N VAL A 46 28.41 3.63 -17.08
CA VAL A 46 28.38 3.14 -15.69
C VAL A 46 29.79 2.75 -15.23
N LYS A 47 30.49 1.94 -16.02
CA LYS A 47 31.88 1.51 -15.70
C LYS A 47 32.85 2.68 -15.65
N ALA A 48 32.78 3.60 -16.60
CA ALA A 48 33.60 4.80 -16.63
C ALA A 48 33.35 5.72 -15.42
N ALA A 49 32.12 5.74 -14.91
CA ALA A 49 31.76 6.45 -13.69
C ALA A 49 32.18 5.73 -12.40
N GLY A 50 32.78 4.53 -12.49
CA GLY A 50 33.21 3.71 -11.35
C GLY A 50 32.12 2.86 -10.75
N GLY A 51 31.08 2.52 -11.52
CA GLY A 51 29.99 1.65 -11.11
C GLY A 51 30.11 0.23 -11.63
N GLU A 52 29.51 -0.73 -10.92
CA GLU A 52 29.35 -2.12 -11.30
C GLU A 52 27.86 -2.40 -11.53
N VAL A 53 27.50 -2.93 -12.71
CA VAL A 53 26.13 -3.34 -13.00
C VAL A 53 25.84 -4.67 -12.31
N VAL A 54 24.86 -4.67 -11.39
CA VAL A 54 24.44 -5.84 -10.61
C VAL A 54 23.26 -6.54 -11.29
N LYS A 55 22.31 -5.77 -11.80
CA LYS A 55 21.07 -6.28 -12.42
C LYS A 55 20.62 -5.34 -13.54
N GLU A 56 19.86 -5.88 -14.46
CA GLU A 56 19.26 -5.13 -15.57
C GLU A 56 17.77 -5.47 -15.70
N ASN A 57 16.97 -4.44 -15.92
CA ASN A 57 15.61 -4.57 -16.41
C ASN A 57 15.55 -3.99 -17.84
N ALA A 58 15.77 -4.87 -18.83
CA ALA A 58 15.87 -4.46 -20.22
C ALA A 58 14.55 -3.91 -20.77
N ASN A 59 13.40 -4.39 -20.29
CA ASN A 59 12.07 -3.95 -20.70
C ASN A 59 11.79 -2.49 -20.28
N LEU A 60 12.37 -2.09 -19.18
CA LEU A 60 12.22 -0.73 -18.63
C LEU A 60 13.38 0.20 -19.01
N GLY A 61 14.52 -0.37 -19.41
CA GLY A 61 15.75 0.37 -19.65
C GLY A 61 16.37 0.86 -18.34
N THR A 62 16.46 0.00 -17.32
CA THR A 62 17.10 0.34 -16.04
C THR A 62 18.23 -0.63 -15.71
N LEU A 63 19.24 -0.11 -15.00
CA LEU A 63 20.35 -0.89 -14.44
C LEU A 63 20.39 -0.66 -12.93
N THR A 64 20.47 -1.75 -12.16
CA THR A 64 20.87 -1.67 -10.75
C THR A 64 22.41 -1.68 -10.71
N VAL A 65 22.99 -0.68 -10.06
CA VAL A 65 24.43 -0.41 -10.07
C VAL A 65 24.96 -0.24 -8.65
N ARG A 66 26.08 -0.86 -8.33
CA ARG A 66 26.86 -0.55 -7.13
C ARG A 66 27.99 0.42 -7.48
N ALA A 67 28.15 1.47 -6.69
CA ALA A 67 29.20 2.44 -6.87
C ALA A 67 29.50 3.20 -5.56
N ALA A 68 30.71 3.77 -5.46
CA ALA A 68 31.02 4.66 -4.35
C ALA A 68 30.09 5.88 -4.33
N ALA A 69 29.58 6.23 -3.14
CA ALA A 69 28.58 7.28 -2.97
C ALA A 69 29.02 8.66 -3.51
N SER A 70 30.32 8.97 -3.46
CA SER A 70 30.82 10.28 -3.85
C SER A 70 30.85 10.49 -5.37
N GLY A 71 29.95 11.36 -5.87
CA GLY A 71 29.97 11.90 -7.22
C GLY A 71 29.58 10.92 -8.34
N PHE A 72 29.11 9.71 -8.03
CA PHE A 72 28.70 8.73 -9.05
C PHE A 72 27.57 9.26 -9.94
N VAL A 73 26.49 9.80 -9.34
CA VAL A 73 25.34 10.32 -10.09
C VAL A 73 25.77 11.38 -11.10
N GLY A 74 26.60 12.35 -10.68
CA GLY A 74 27.09 13.40 -11.58
C GLY A 74 27.95 12.87 -12.73
N ARG A 75 28.83 11.88 -12.45
CA ARG A 75 29.67 11.27 -13.50
C ARG A 75 28.86 10.44 -14.49
N VAL A 76 27.94 9.60 -14.02
CA VAL A 76 27.16 8.71 -14.89
C VAL A 76 26.16 9.50 -15.74
N SER A 77 25.55 10.54 -15.19
CA SER A 77 24.59 11.41 -15.91
C SER A 77 25.25 12.35 -16.92
N ALA A 78 26.59 12.41 -16.98
CA ALA A 78 27.29 13.12 -18.05
C ALA A 78 27.22 12.42 -19.42
N SER A 79 26.82 11.14 -19.46
CA SER A 79 26.64 10.38 -20.69
C SER A 79 25.26 10.60 -21.30
N SER A 80 25.21 10.85 -22.61
CA SER A 80 23.94 10.95 -23.36
C SER A 80 23.17 9.63 -23.47
N ALA A 81 23.74 8.52 -23.05
CA ALA A 81 23.05 7.23 -22.97
C ALA A 81 22.28 7.06 -21.65
N ILE A 82 22.45 7.98 -20.69
CA ILE A 82 21.85 7.94 -19.36
C ILE A 82 20.91 9.12 -19.20
N GLU A 83 19.64 8.84 -18.92
CA GLU A 83 18.63 9.84 -18.62
C GLU A 83 18.75 10.35 -17.17
N GLY A 84 19.10 9.46 -16.24
CA GLY A 84 19.29 9.82 -14.84
C GLY A 84 19.75 8.66 -13.98
N ALA A 85 20.09 8.98 -12.74
CA ALA A 85 20.40 7.99 -11.72
C ALA A 85 19.82 8.45 -10.38
N ALA A 86 19.25 7.52 -9.62
CA ALA A 86 18.75 7.72 -8.27
C ALA A 86 19.41 6.71 -7.34
N ARG A 87 19.68 7.11 -6.09
CA ARG A 87 20.11 6.16 -5.07
C ARG A 87 19.00 5.17 -4.81
N SER A 88 19.38 3.91 -4.52
CA SER A 88 18.44 2.92 -4.00
C SER A 88 18.06 3.37 -2.59
N ARG A 89 16.96 4.10 -2.48
CA ARG A 89 16.33 4.59 -1.26
C ARG A 89 14.88 4.14 -1.23
N PRO A 90 14.26 4.07 -0.04
CA PRO A 90 12.82 3.89 0.02
C PRO A 90 12.11 4.91 -0.86
N ILE A 91 11.16 4.47 -1.67
CA ILE A 91 10.22 5.31 -2.42
C ILE A 91 8.82 5.22 -1.85
N GLY A 92 8.63 4.39 -0.84
CA GLY A 92 7.36 4.23 -0.16
C GLY A 92 7.50 3.38 1.08
N THR A 93 6.48 3.42 1.91
CA THR A 93 6.37 2.56 3.08
C THR A 93 4.99 1.92 3.13
N VAL A 94 4.93 0.69 3.63
CA VAL A 94 3.69 0.11 4.16
C VAL A 94 3.72 0.30 5.68
N PRO A 95 2.64 0.79 6.29
CA PRO A 95 2.62 1.01 7.73
C PRO A 95 2.84 -0.29 8.48
N ARG A 96 3.76 -0.27 9.45
CA ARG A 96 3.92 -1.38 10.38
C ARG A 96 2.86 -1.28 11.47
N ALA A 97 2.27 -2.42 11.84
CA ALA A 97 1.38 -2.53 13.01
C ALA A 97 2.10 -2.15 14.32
N GLU A 98 3.41 -2.28 14.36
CA GLU A 98 4.27 -2.02 15.53
C GLU A 98 4.41 -0.56 15.95
N LYS A 99 4.07 0.42 15.10
CA LYS A 99 4.16 1.84 15.50
C LYS A 99 2.83 2.32 16.07
N PRO A 100 2.74 2.57 17.39
CA PRO A 100 1.49 3.01 18.05
C PRO A 100 0.94 4.35 17.53
N LEU A 101 1.61 4.97 16.56
CA LEU A 101 1.32 6.31 16.05
C LEU A 101 0.94 6.34 14.56
N SER A 102 0.94 5.18 13.85
CA SER A 102 0.44 5.18 12.47
C SER A 102 -1.09 5.24 12.46
N VAL A 103 -1.66 6.00 11.53
CA VAL A 103 -3.11 6.07 11.33
C VAL A 103 -3.71 4.68 11.17
N GLU A 104 -3.02 3.77 10.51
CA GLU A 104 -3.51 2.43 10.19
C GLU A 104 -3.63 1.51 11.40
N SER A 105 -2.81 1.70 12.41
CA SER A 105 -2.84 0.94 13.67
C SER A 105 -3.63 1.63 14.80
N GLU A 106 -4.38 2.71 14.51
CA GLU A 106 -5.25 3.35 15.49
C GLU A 106 -6.44 2.43 15.79
N ASN A 107 -6.34 1.63 16.85
CA ASN A 107 -7.31 0.64 17.30
C ASN A 107 -7.32 0.56 18.85
N GLY A 108 -7.94 -0.46 19.42
CA GLY A 108 -7.95 -0.67 20.87
C GLY A 108 -9.17 -0.09 21.57
N GLY A 109 -10.26 0.09 20.86
CA GLY A 109 -11.55 0.42 21.46
C GLY A 109 -12.19 -0.77 22.17
N SER A 110 -12.77 -0.55 23.34
CA SER A 110 -13.41 -1.58 24.19
C SER A 110 -14.79 -2.06 23.69
N GLY A 111 -15.08 -1.94 22.41
CA GLY A 111 -16.37 -2.34 21.84
C GLY A 111 -16.35 -3.76 21.28
N LYS A 112 -17.23 -4.65 21.78
CA LYS A 112 -17.54 -5.89 21.06
C LYS A 112 -18.07 -5.51 19.68
N VAL A 113 -17.44 -6.02 18.63
CA VAL A 113 -17.98 -5.92 17.28
C VAL A 113 -19.38 -6.50 17.29
N ALA A 114 -20.38 -5.70 16.91
CA ALA A 114 -21.76 -6.17 16.87
C ALA A 114 -21.83 -7.33 15.88
N ALA A 115 -22.19 -8.52 16.35
CA ALA A 115 -22.42 -9.66 15.49
C ALA A 115 -23.51 -9.32 14.49
N GLY A 116 -23.13 -9.15 13.22
CA GLY A 116 -24.08 -8.95 12.13
C GLY A 116 -24.99 -10.18 11.98
N LYS A 117 -26.12 -10.03 11.31
CA LYS A 117 -26.98 -11.18 11.00
C LYS A 117 -26.22 -12.15 10.11
N LYS A 118 -26.10 -13.41 10.54
CA LYS A 118 -25.47 -14.48 9.74
C LYS A 118 -26.17 -14.60 8.38
N VAL A 119 -25.45 -14.36 7.32
CA VAL A 119 -25.94 -14.53 5.95
C VAL A 119 -25.58 -15.94 5.49
N VAL A 120 -26.53 -16.70 4.99
CA VAL A 120 -26.30 -18.07 4.51
C VAL A 120 -25.33 -18.05 3.33
N GLY A 121 -24.28 -18.89 3.36
CA GLY A 121 -23.26 -18.97 2.31
C GLY A 121 -22.09 -18.02 2.47
N MET A 122 -21.87 -17.48 3.67
CA MET A 122 -20.75 -16.62 4.04
C MET A 122 -19.88 -17.29 5.12
N ASP A 123 -18.64 -16.86 5.20
CA ASP A 123 -17.70 -17.34 6.19
C ASP A 123 -18.00 -16.80 7.60
N PRO A 124 -17.51 -17.44 8.67
CA PRO A 124 -17.92 -17.14 10.04
C PRO A 124 -17.76 -15.68 10.47
N LEU A 125 -16.73 -14.98 9.98
CA LEU A 125 -16.45 -13.60 10.34
C LEU A 125 -17.04 -12.56 9.35
N ASP A 126 -17.63 -12.99 8.24
CA ASP A 126 -18.17 -12.09 7.20
C ASP A 126 -19.25 -11.13 7.74
N ALA A 127 -19.94 -11.51 8.80
CA ALA A 127 -20.91 -10.63 9.45
C ALA A 127 -20.28 -9.31 9.96
N GLN A 128 -18.97 -9.29 10.24
CA GLN A 128 -18.21 -8.13 10.67
C GLN A 128 -17.74 -7.27 9.49
N LEU A 129 -17.72 -7.81 8.26
CA LEU A 129 -17.19 -7.15 7.07
C LEU A 129 -18.21 -6.15 6.49
N TRP A 130 -18.37 -5.02 7.15
CA TRP A 130 -19.28 -3.95 6.69
C TRP A 130 -18.85 -3.39 5.32
N GLY A 131 -17.54 -3.41 5.01
CA GLY A 131 -16.99 -2.98 3.74
C GLY A 131 -17.57 -3.75 2.56
N LEU A 132 -17.70 -5.07 2.65
CA LEU A 132 -18.29 -5.90 1.59
C LEU A 132 -19.74 -5.52 1.29
N ARG A 133 -20.51 -5.13 2.32
CA ARG A 133 -21.90 -4.66 2.16
C ARG A 133 -21.95 -3.28 1.53
N MET A 134 -21.04 -2.37 1.91
CA MET A 134 -20.97 -1.03 1.33
C MET A 134 -20.68 -1.08 -0.16
N VAL A 135 -19.72 -1.91 -0.61
CA VAL A 135 -19.41 -2.10 -2.03
C VAL A 135 -20.33 -3.13 -2.71
N ARG A 136 -21.31 -3.69 -2.01
CA ARG A 136 -22.29 -4.68 -2.49
C ARG A 136 -21.68 -5.94 -3.12
N SER A 137 -20.48 -6.33 -2.68
CA SER A 137 -19.84 -7.57 -3.15
C SER A 137 -20.54 -8.82 -2.63
N ASP A 138 -21.18 -8.75 -1.47
CA ASP A 138 -22.04 -9.78 -0.91
C ASP A 138 -23.21 -10.15 -1.85
N LEU A 139 -23.68 -9.20 -2.65
CA LEU A 139 -24.66 -9.42 -3.72
C LEU A 139 -23.99 -9.87 -5.01
N ALA A 140 -22.91 -9.21 -5.42
CA ALA A 140 -22.20 -9.46 -6.67
C ALA A 140 -21.71 -10.91 -6.77
N ARG A 141 -21.14 -11.45 -5.68
CA ARG A 141 -20.59 -12.83 -5.66
C ARG A 141 -21.63 -13.93 -5.93
N ARG A 142 -22.93 -13.64 -5.80
CA ARG A 142 -24.00 -14.59 -6.15
C ARG A 142 -24.11 -14.84 -7.65
N VAL A 143 -23.64 -13.91 -8.47
CA VAL A 143 -23.65 -14.00 -9.95
C VAL A 143 -22.25 -14.04 -10.53
N GLN A 144 -21.28 -13.41 -9.89
CA GLN A 144 -19.88 -13.36 -10.29
C GLN A 144 -18.96 -13.34 -9.06
N PRO A 145 -18.52 -14.51 -8.56
CA PRO A 145 -17.61 -14.58 -7.40
C PRO A 145 -16.14 -14.33 -7.75
N GLY A 146 -15.84 -14.05 -9.00
CA GLY A 146 -14.50 -14.05 -9.56
C GLY A 146 -14.20 -15.28 -10.41
N LYS A 147 -13.12 -15.26 -11.15
CA LYS A 147 -12.62 -16.40 -11.96
C LYS A 147 -11.14 -16.63 -11.66
N LYS A 148 -10.72 -17.88 -11.48
CA LYS A 148 -9.31 -18.26 -11.33
C LYS A 148 -8.42 -17.84 -12.51
N ALA A 149 -9.00 -17.58 -13.67
CA ALA A 149 -8.27 -17.04 -14.81
C ALA A 149 -7.86 -15.58 -14.63
N VAL A 150 -8.50 -14.85 -13.70
CA VAL A 150 -8.16 -13.45 -13.37
C VAL A 150 -7.09 -13.45 -12.29
N LYS A 151 -5.95 -12.86 -12.63
CA LYS A 151 -4.76 -12.77 -11.79
C LYS A 151 -4.62 -11.37 -11.20
N VAL A 152 -4.64 -11.27 -9.87
CA VAL A 152 -4.51 -10.02 -9.14
C VAL A 152 -3.16 -9.99 -8.45
N GLY A 153 -2.31 -9.05 -8.84
CA GLY A 153 -1.02 -8.77 -8.19
C GLY A 153 -1.20 -7.91 -6.95
N VAL A 154 -0.53 -8.30 -5.88
CA VAL A 154 -0.41 -7.49 -4.65
C VAL A 154 1.05 -7.04 -4.58
N LEU A 155 1.29 -5.76 -4.91
CA LEU A 155 2.59 -5.12 -4.78
C LEU A 155 2.65 -4.51 -3.39
N ASP A 156 3.30 -5.23 -2.48
CA ASP A 156 3.24 -4.94 -1.04
C ASP A 156 4.39 -5.62 -0.28
N SER A 157 4.27 -5.77 1.05
CA SER A 157 5.26 -6.36 1.96
C SER A 157 5.40 -7.89 1.86
N GLY A 158 4.51 -8.57 1.15
CA GLY A 158 4.42 -10.04 1.10
C GLY A 158 3.00 -10.53 1.32
N ILE A 159 2.80 -11.85 1.28
CA ILE A 159 1.51 -12.49 1.55
C ILE A 159 1.74 -13.76 2.37
N ASP A 160 1.13 -13.93 3.53
CA ASP A 160 1.12 -15.21 4.22
C ASP A 160 0.20 -16.22 3.50
N ALA A 161 0.79 -16.97 2.59
CA ALA A 161 0.08 -17.98 1.80
C ALA A 161 -0.34 -19.23 2.60
N ARG A 162 0.05 -19.33 3.89
CA ARG A 162 -0.35 -20.42 4.80
C ARG A 162 -1.71 -20.13 5.44
N ASN A 163 -2.15 -18.87 5.46
CA ASN A 163 -3.48 -18.53 5.96
C ASN A 163 -4.54 -19.30 5.17
N PRO A 164 -5.46 -20.03 5.81
CA PRO A 164 -6.42 -20.92 5.14
C PRO A 164 -7.35 -20.18 4.17
N ASP A 165 -7.58 -18.87 4.35
CA ASP A 165 -8.42 -18.08 3.44
C ASP A 165 -7.64 -17.57 2.22
N ILE A 166 -6.31 -17.48 2.32
CA ILE A 166 -5.43 -17.09 1.21
C ILE A 166 -5.01 -18.30 0.36
N ALA A 167 -4.62 -19.39 1.01
CA ALA A 167 -4.04 -20.58 0.38
C ALA A 167 -4.81 -21.09 -0.87
N PRO A 168 -6.17 -21.13 -0.90
CA PRO A 168 -6.90 -21.64 -2.06
C PRO A 168 -6.79 -20.77 -3.32
N ASN A 169 -6.41 -19.50 -3.13
CA ASN A 169 -6.36 -18.49 -4.19
C ASN A 169 -4.93 -18.08 -4.57
N PHE A 170 -3.92 -18.47 -3.79
CA PHE A 170 -2.53 -18.07 -3.98
C PHE A 170 -1.86 -18.85 -5.13
N ASP A 171 -1.16 -18.15 -6.00
CA ASP A 171 -0.41 -18.75 -7.11
C ASP A 171 1.09 -18.81 -6.79
N TRP A 172 1.56 -19.95 -6.30
CA TRP A 172 2.97 -20.20 -5.98
C TRP A 172 3.90 -20.11 -7.20
N LYS A 173 3.39 -20.34 -8.41
CA LYS A 173 4.22 -20.37 -9.61
C LYS A 173 4.51 -18.97 -10.14
N LEU A 174 3.53 -18.08 -10.07
CA LEU A 174 3.65 -16.69 -10.54
C LEU A 174 4.16 -15.73 -9.46
N SER A 175 3.98 -16.05 -8.19
CA SER A 175 4.43 -15.19 -7.09
C SER A 175 5.94 -15.03 -7.05
N ARG A 176 6.41 -13.83 -6.73
CA ARG A 176 7.84 -13.43 -6.66
C ARG A 176 8.10 -12.45 -5.54
N ASN A 177 9.28 -12.57 -4.94
CA ASN A 177 9.86 -11.54 -4.08
C ASN A 177 10.95 -10.78 -4.89
N PHE A 178 10.83 -9.44 -4.97
CA PHE A 178 11.80 -8.55 -5.63
C PHE A 178 12.62 -7.75 -4.63
N ALA A 179 12.26 -7.78 -3.33
CA ALA A 179 12.86 -6.98 -2.27
C ALA A 179 13.69 -7.87 -1.32
N PRO A 180 15.00 -8.03 -1.57
CA PRO A 180 15.87 -8.66 -0.57
C PRO A 180 16.00 -7.75 0.65
N ASP A 181 16.09 -8.34 1.85
CA ASP A 181 16.28 -7.60 3.09
C ASP A 181 17.61 -6.85 3.10
N ILE A 182 17.60 -5.70 3.69
CA ILE A 182 18.78 -4.86 3.92
C ILE A 182 19.05 -4.86 5.43
N PRO A 183 20.11 -5.56 5.92
CA PRO A 183 20.34 -5.73 7.35
C PRO A 183 20.41 -4.43 8.16
N GLU A 184 20.84 -3.34 7.53
CA GLU A 184 20.92 -2.01 8.16
C GLU A 184 19.55 -1.37 8.38
N ILE A 185 18.51 -1.88 7.71
CA ILE A 185 17.13 -1.38 7.73
C ILE A 185 16.19 -2.40 8.36
N ASP A 186 16.30 -3.67 7.91
CA ASP A 186 15.37 -4.73 8.29
C ASP A 186 15.83 -5.52 9.52
N GLY A 187 17.12 -5.47 9.84
CA GLY A 187 17.72 -6.26 10.91
C GLY A 187 18.41 -7.51 10.40
N VAL A 188 18.59 -8.50 11.30
CA VAL A 188 19.25 -9.76 10.94
C VAL A 188 18.34 -10.57 10.02
N CYS A 189 18.87 -10.98 8.87
CA CYS A 189 18.11 -11.79 7.91
C CYS A 189 17.67 -13.14 8.52
N GLU A 190 16.40 -13.44 8.45
CA GLU A 190 15.80 -14.70 8.91
C GLU A 190 16.10 -15.85 7.97
N PHE A 191 16.22 -15.55 6.67
CA PHE A 191 16.44 -16.54 5.62
C PHE A 191 17.82 -16.39 4.98
N SER A 192 18.33 -17.52 4.49
CA SER A 192 19.62 -17.54 3.81
C SER A 192 19.62 -16.67 2.56
N GLY A 193 20.61 -15.78 2.46
CA GLY A 193 20.75 -14.86 1.35
C GLY A 193 19.88 -13.60 1.48
N CYS A 194 19.29 -13.37 2.66
CA CYS A 194 18.46 -12.18 2.93
C CYS A 194 17.30 -12.03 1.92
N VAL A 195 16.67 -13.12 1.55
CA VAL A 195 15.51 -13.11 0.65
C VAL A 195 14.45 -14.03 1.25
N ASP A 196 13.36 -13.44 1.63
CA ASP A 196 12.22 -14.18 2.13
C ASP A 196 11.60 -15.06 1.06
N PRO A 197 11.16 -16.26 1.46
CA PRO A 197 10.48 -17.13 0.53
C PRO A 197 9.13 -16.52 0.10
N VAL A 198 8.74 -16.79 -1.13
CA VAL A 198 7.38 -16.49 -1.61
C VAL A 198 6.37 -17.12 -0.64
N GLY A 199 5.30 -16.37 -0.36
CA GLY A 199 4.27 -16.80 0.59
C GLY A 199 4.60 -16.53 2.05
N TRP A 200 5.51 -15.61 2.31
CA TRP A 200 5.91 -15.12 3.63
C TRP A 200 5.69 -13.62 3.76
N ASP A 201 5.28 -13.16 4.93
CA ASP A 201 5.03 -11.73 5.21
C ASP A 201 5.34 -11.44 6.69
N ASP A 202 6.33 -10.59 6.95
CA ASP A 202 6.74 -10.18 8.30
C ASP A 202 6.19 -8.79 8.71
N SER A 203 5.58 -8.08 7.77
CA SER A 203 4.85 -6.84 8.04
C SER A 203 3.38 -7.09 8.39
N GLY A 204 2.71 -7.96 7.63
CA GLY A 204 1.29 -8.25 7.73
C GLY A 204 0.39 -7.36 6.87
N HIS A 205 0.92 -6.25 6.35
CA HIS A 205 0.14 -5.31 5.55
C HIS A 205 -0.32 -5.95 4.22
N GLY A 206 0.59 -6.56 3.47
CA GLY A 206 0.25 -7.21 2.20
C GLY A 206 -0.70 -8.40 2.35
N THR A 207 -0.59 -9.16 3.44
CA THR A 207 -1.55 -10.23 3.77
C THR A 207 -2.95 -9.68 4.03
N HIS A 208 -3.06 -8.54 4.74
CA HIS A 208 -4.33 -7.87 5.01
C HIS A 208 -4.98 -7.35 3.71
N VAL A 209 -4.19 -6.74 2.84
CA VAL A 209 -4.59 -6.29 1.51
C VAL A 209 -5.07 -7.46 0.65
N ALA A 210 -4.28 -8.55 0.58
CA ALA A 210 -4.62 -9.74 -0.19
C ALA A 210 -5.95 -10.38 0.26
N GLY A 211 -6.18 -10.48 1.57
CA GLY A 211 -7.43 -10.99 2.14
C GLY A 211 -8.63 -10.14 1.76
N THR A 212 -8.51 -8.83 1.84
CA THR A 212 -9.57 -7.90 1.42
C THR A 212 -9.93 -8.05 -0.05
N ILE A 213 -8.94 -8.27 -0.93
CA ILE A 213 -9.18 -8.53 -2.35
C ILE A 213 -9.86 -9.87 -2.55
N GLY A 214 -9.27 -10.95 -2.03
CA GLY A 214 -9.56 -12.26 -2.54
C GLY A 214 -9.43 -13.42 -1.54
N ALA A 215 -9.65 -13.22 -0.23
CA ALA A 215 -9.84 -14.32 0.70
C ALA A 215 -10.95 -15.25 0.20
N ALA A 216 -10.70 -16.56 0.22
CA ALA A 216 -11.59 -17.56 -0.37
C ALA A 216 -12.83 -17.80 0.52
N VAL A 217 -13.98 -18.01 -0.09
CA VAL A 217 -15.15 -18.53 0.65
C VAL A 217 -14.98 -20.02 0.87
N ASN A 218 -14.66 -20.43 2.09
CA ASN A 218 -14.26 -21.80 2.40
C ASN A 218 -14.79 -22.37 3.73
N GLY A 219 -15.61 -21.58 4.44
CA GLY A 219 -16.20 -21.97 5.73
C GLY A 219 -15.32 -21.60 6.94
N VAL A 220 -14.23 -20.87 6.74
CA VAL A 220 -13.32 -20.38 7.77
C VAL A 220 -13.21 -18.86 7.67
N GLY A 221 -12.96 -18.17 8.75
CA GLY A 221 -12.57 -16.78 8.83
C GLY A 221 -13.38 -15.78 8.00
N VAL A 222 -12.74 -15.15 7.03
CA VAL A 222 -13.27 -14.04 6.22
C VAL A 222 -13.27 -14.37 4.73
N SER A 223 -14.09 -13.65 3.97
CA SER A 223 -14.03 -13.69 2.51
C SER A 223 -13.72 -12.31 1.91
N GLY A 224 -13.00 -12.28 0.80
CA GLY A 224 -12.66 -11.07 0.07
C GLY A 224 -13.80 -10.56 -0.84
N VAL A 225 -13.54 -9.41 -1.48
CA VAL A 225 -14.47 -8.83 -2.49
C VAL A 225 -14.65 -9.77 -3.68
N ALA A 226 -13.58 -10.38 -4.16
CA ALA A 226 -13.52 -11.30 -5.31
C ALA A 226 -12.97 -12.67 -4.87
N PRO A 227 -13.73 -13.49 -4.13
CA PRO A 227 -13.21 -14.66 -3.41
C PRO A 227 -12.78 -15.83 -4.29
N ASN A 228 -12.88 -15.75 -5.60
CA ASN A 228 -12.52 -16.82 -6.53
C ASN A 228 -11.56 -16.34 -7.66
N VAL A 229 -10.78 -15.30 -7.39
CA VAL A 229 -9.67 -14.89 -8.28
C VAL A 229 -8.36 -15.59 -7.91
N THR A 230 -7.31 -15.39 -8.68
CA THR A 230 -5.97 -15.82 -8.35
C THR A 230 -5.18 -14.66 -7.77
N LEU A 231 -4.64 -14.82 -6.59
CA LEU A 231 -3.75 -13.87 -5.92
C LEU A 231 -2.30 -14.18 -6.29
N VAL A 232 -1.57 -13.17 -6.70
CA VAL A 232 -0.15 -13.26 -7.05
C VAL A 232 0.62 -12.25 -6.21
N GLU A 233 1.51 -12.74 -5.37
CA GLU A 233 2.46 -11.92 -4.65
C GLU A 233 3.49 -11.35 -5.63
N ILE A 234 3.66 -10.06 -5.65
CA ILE A 234 4.75 -9.36 -6.33
C ILE A 234 5.41 -8.44 -5.30
N ARG A 235 6.04 -9.09 -4.29
CA ARG A 235 6.61 -8.39 -3.15
C ARG A 235 7.66 -7.39 -3.59
N GLY A 236 7.44 -6.10 -3.28
CA GLY A 236 8.36 -4.99 -3.52
C GLY A 236 8.76 -4.28 -2.24
N GLY A 237 8.11 -4.62 -1.12
CA GLY A 237 8.35 -4.08 0.21
C GLY A 237 9.22 -4.98 1.06
N GLN A 238 10.04 -4.36 1.91
CA GLN A 238 10.91 -4.99 2.88
C GLN A 238 10.19 -5.23 4.22
N ASP A 239 10.77 -6.00 5.13
CA ASP A 239 10.24 -6.27 6.47
C ASP A 239 10.02 -4.98 7.27
N SER A 240 10.93 -4.03 7.12
CA SER A 240 10.79 -2.68 7.67
C SER A 240 9.60 -1.90 7.15
N GLY A 241 8.92 -2.40 6.10
CA GLY A 241 7.83 -1.74 5.42
C GLY A 241 8.27 -0.74 4.35
N TYR A 242 9.58 -0.55 4.13
CA TYR A 242 10.05 0.32 3.06
C TYR A 242 9.93 -0.32 1.68
N LEU A 243 9.58 0.50 0.68
CA LEU A 243 9.58 0.11 -0.72
C LEU A 243 10.66 0.90 -1.49
N PHE A 244 11.56 0.17 -2.13
CA PHE A 244 12.64 0.76 -2.92
C PHE A 244 12.26 0.85 -4.40
N LEU A 245 12.78 1.85 -5.10
CA LEU A 245 12.47 2.13 -6.50
C LEU A 245 12.74 0.93 -7.42
N GLY A 246 13.89 0.26 -7.25
CA GLY A 246 14.28 -0.90 -8.06
C GLY A 246 13.27 -2.06 -7.95
N PRO A 247 13.05 -2.63 -6.75
CA PRO A 247 12.06 -3.67 -6.53
C PRO A 247 10.66 -3.34 -7.04
N VAL A 248 10.16 -2.12 -6.79
CA VAL A 248 8.82 -1.69 -7.23
C VAL A 248 8.71 -1.64 -8.76
N THR A 249 9.70 -1.04 -9.44
CA THR A 249 9.70 -0.96 -10.90
C THR A 249 9.86 -2.33 -11.56
N ASP A 250 10.65 -3.22 -10.96
CA ASP A 250 10.80 -4.61 -11.41
C ASP A 250 9.50 -5.41 -11.22
N ALA A 251 8.81 -5.25 -10.09
CA ALA A 251 7.52 -5.89 -9.82
C ALA A 251 6.45 -5.43 -10.82
N LEU A 252 6.37 -4.12 -11.14
CA LEU A 252 5.46 -3.58 -12.14
C LEU A 252 5.77 -4.11 -13.56
N THR A 253 7.07 -4.19 -13.91
CA THR A 253 7.49 -4.77 -15.20
C THR A 253 7.08 -6.24 -15.26
N TYR A 254 7.36 -7.00 -14.21
CA TYR A 254 6.97 -8.41 -14.12
C TYR A 254 5.46 -8.61 -14.23
N ALA A 255 4.66 -7.74 -13.60
CA ALA A 255 3.20 -7.79 -13.69
C ALA A 255 2.72 -7.76 -15.15
N GLY A 256 3.33 -6.88 -15.96
CA GLY A 256 3.09 -6.83 -17.41
C GLY A 256 3.54 -8.08 -18.15
N ASP A 257 4.76 -8.58 -17.86
CA ASP A 257 5.37 -9.73 -18.53
C ASP A 257 4.57 -11.03 -18.34
N VAL A 258 4.04 -11.26 -17.13
CA VAL A 258 3.27 -12.48 -16.81
C VAL A 258 1.77 -12.32 -17.05
N GLY A 259 1.34 -11.13 -17.50
CA GLY A 259 -0.04 -10.81 -17.83
C GLY A 259 -0.95 -10.86 -16.60
N LEU A 260 -0.63 -10.12 -15.55
CA LEU A 260 -1.58 -9.85 -14.48
C LEU A 260 -2.71 -8.97 -15.02
N ASP A 261 -3.90 -9.08 -14.45
CA ASP A 261 -5.07 -8.33 -14.90
C ASP A 261 -5.27 -7.05 -14.10
N VAL A 262 -4.99 -7.09 -12.79
CA VAL A 262 -5.10 -5.97 -11.87
C VAL A 262 -3.90 -6.00 -10.92
N VAL A 263 -3.35 -4.86 -10.58
CA VAL A 263 -2.33 -4.70 -9.52
C VAL A 263 -2.82 -3.70 -8.49
N ASN A 264 -2.76 -4.09 -7.21
CA ASN A 264 -2.99 -3.23 -6.07
C ASN A 264 -1.68 -2.66 -5.56
N MET A 265 -1.65 -1.36 -5.32
CA MET A 265 -0.53 -0.60 -4.79
C MET A 265 -1.00 0.18 -3.55
N SER A 266 -0.93 -0.48 -2.37
CA SER A 266 -1.38 0.07 -1.09
C SER A 266 -0.24 0.68 -0.30
N PHE A 267 0.54 1.53 -0.89
CA PHE A 267 1.64 2.24 -0.23
C PHE A 267 1.65 3.71 -0.64
N TYR A 268 2.20 4.54 0.23
CA TYR A 268 2.48 5.93 -0.05
C TYR A 268 4.00 6.13 -0.14
N VAL A 269 4.39 7.14 -0.88
CA VAL A 269 5.77 7.30 -1.32
C VAL A 269 6.60 8.07 -0.30
N ASP A 270 7.72 7.47 0.08
CA ASP A 270 8.82 8.07 0.85
C ASP A 270 10.13 7.83 0.07
N PRO A 271 11.23 8.48 0.33
CA PRO A 271 11.49 9.51 1.35
C PRO A 271 10.90 10.88 1.01
N TRP A 272 10.36 11.04 -0.19
CA TRP A 272 9.71 12.26 -0.63
C TRP A 272 8.21 12.01 -0.73
N LEU A 273 7.43 12.51 0.22
CA LEU A 273 5.96 12.42 0.16
C LEU A 273 5.44 12.95 -1.18
N TYR A 274 6.08 14.00 -1.68
CA TYR A 274 5.89 14.51 -3.03
C TYR A 274 7.22 14.55 -3.77
N ASN A 275 7.32 13.85 -4.88
CA ASN A 275 8.45 13.92 -5.79
C ASN A 275 8.30 15.13 -6.71
N CYS A 276 9.25 16.06 -6.65
CA CYS A 276 9.19 17.33 -7.37
C CYS A 276 10.27 17.41 -8.46
N THR A 277 9.91 17.93 -9.64
CA THR A 277 10.89 18.12 -10.72
C THR A 277 11.85 19.28 -10.46
N ALA A 278 11.41 20.28 -9.67
CA ALA A 278 12.16 21.53 -9.43
C ALA A 278 11.72 22.25 -8.14
N ASN A 279 11.74 21.54 -6.98
CA ASN A 279 11.42 22.20 -5.71
C ASN A 279 12.59 23.10 -5.27
N PRO A 280 12.36 24.39 -4.97
CA PRO A 280 13.44 25.32 -4.63
C PRO A 280 14.10 25.05 -3.28
N ALA A 281 13.47 24.29 -2.39
CA ALA A 281 14.04 23.88 -1.11
C ALA A 281 15.02 22.70 -1.25
N ASP A 282 14.95 21.97 -2.38
CA ASP A 282 15.76 20.77 -2.61
C ASP A 282 17.10 21.12 -3.24
N SER A 283 18.15 20.40 -2.86
CA SER A 283 19.46 20.52 -3.54
C SER A 283 19.36 20.09 -5.01
N PRO A 284 20.28 20.52 -5.87
CA PRO A 284 20.32 20.07 -7.26
C PRO A 284 20.39 18.53 -7.40
N GLU A 285 21.08 17.86 -6.48
CA GLU A 285 21.19 16.40 -6.43
C GLU A 285 19.84 15.76 -6.08
N ALA A 286 19.14 16.29 -5.05
CA ALA A 286 17.82 15.81 -4.65
C ALA A 286 16.78 16.02 -5.75
N GLN A 287 16.81 17.15 -6.45
CA GLN A 287 15.95 17.40 -7.61
C GLN A 287 16.25 16.42 -8.77
N ALA A 288 17.52 16.12 -9.03
CA ALA A 288 17.89 15.15 -10.07
C ALA A 288 17.43 13.73 -9.71
N GLU A 289 17.55 13.35 -8.45
CA GLU A 289 17.07 12.07 -7.93
C GLU A 289 15.54 11.94 -8.09
N GLN A 290 14.79 12.93 -7.64
CA GLN A 290 13.32 12.94 -7.76
C GLN A 290 12.85 12.90 -9.23
N ARG A 291 13.52 13.63 -10.14
CA ARG A 291 13.22 13.51 -11.57
C ARG A 291 13.44 12.10 -12.10
N THR A 292 14.48 11.41 -11.65
CA THR A 292 14.73 10.01 -12.03
C THR A 292 13.66 9.08 -11.47
N ILE A 293 13.24 9.27 -10.22
CA ILE A 293 12.14 8.52 -9.58
C ILE A 293 10.85 8.68 -10.39
N ILE A 294 10.45 9.93 -10.68
CA ILE A 294 9.24 10.23 -11.47
C ILE A 294 9.28 9.52 -12.83
N ARG A 295 10.41 9.59 -13.52
CA ARG A 295 10.55 8.99 -14.87
C ARG A 295 10.55 7.46 -14.83
N ALA A 296 11.28 6.85 -13.90
CA ALA A 296 11.33 5.40 -13.74
C ALA A 296 9.94 4.83 -13.38
N MET A 297 9.25 5.44 -12.42
CA MET A 297 7.89 5.05 -12.05
C MET A 297 6.91 5.24 -13.21
N THR A 298 6.96 6.39 -13.90
CA THR A 298 6.12 6.64 -15.08
C THR A 298 6.33 5.58 -16.17
N ARG A 299 7.58 5.18 -16.44
CA ARG A 299 7.87 4.10 -17.41
C ARG A 299 7.30 2.76 -16.94
N ALA A 300 7.46 2.41 -15.66
CA ALA A 300 6.98 1.14 -15.13
C ALA A 300 5.44 1.05 -15.16
N LEU A 301 4.74 2.11 -14.75
CA LEU A 301 3.27 2.20 -14.80
C LEU A 301 2.76 2.12 -16.25
N ASN A 302 3.36 2.88 -17.16
CA ASN A 302 3.03 2.80 -18.59
C ASN A 302 3.31 1.43 -19.18
N TYR A 303 4.40 0.76 -18.76
CA TYR A 303 4.72 -0.59 -19.21
C TYR A 303 3.63 -1.58 -18.78
N ALA A 304 3.31 -1.63 -17.50
CA ALA A 304 2.28 -2.51 -16.95
C ALA A 304 0.92 -2.28 -17.64
N HIS A 305 0.50 -1.00 -17.74
CA HIS A 305 -0.76 -0.64 -18.39
C HIS A 305 -0.83 -1.08 -19.88
N ARG A 306 0.21 -0.83 -20.68
CA ARG A 306 0.28 -1.26 -22.09
C ARG A 306 0.23 -2.78 -22.24
N HIS A 307 0.65 -3.53 -21.21
CA HIS A 307 0.54 -4.99 -21.18
C HIS A 307 -0.80 -5.49 -20.61
N GLY A 308 -1.74 -4.56 -20.37
CA GLY A 308 -3.12 -4.87 -20.00
C GLY A 308 -3.38 -5.01 -18.52
N VAL A 309 -2.52 -4.41 -17.68
CA VAL A 309 -2.67 -4.38 -16.22
C VAL A 309 -3.48 -3.15 -15.80
N THR A 310 -4.58 -3.35 -15.09
CA THR A 310 -5.31 -2.28 -14.40
C THR A 310 -4.57 -1.94 -13.12
N LEU A 311 -4.25 -0.65 -12.91
CA LEU A 311 -3.48 -0.17 -11.77
C LEU A 311 -4.39 0.53 -10.77
N VAL A 312 -4.37 0.12 -9.50
CA VAL A 312 -5.18 0.70 -8.43
C VAL A 312 -4.25 1.12 -7.29
N GLY A 313 -4.37 2.38 -6.85
CA GLY A 313 -3.53 2.96 -5.83
C GLY A 313 -4.33 3.53 -4.65
N SER A 314 -3.75 3.48 -3.46
CA SER A 314 -4.26 4.19 -2.28
C SER A 314 -3.94 5.68 -2.38
N LEU A 315 -4.88 6.55 -1.99
CA LEU A 315 -4.73 8.00 -2.15
C LEU A 315 -3.80 8.64 -1.09
N GLY A 316 -3.43 7.91 -0.04
CA GLY A 316 -2.58 8.39 1.06
C GLY A 316 -3.36 8.81 2.31
N ASN A 317 -2.64 8.89 3.45
CA ASN A 317 -3.22 9.03 4.79
C ASN A 317 -2.82 10.35 5.50
N ASN A 318 -2.50 11.39 4.74
CA ASN A 318 -1.96 12.66 5.24
C ASN A 318 -3.03 13.75 5.40
N HIS A 319 -4.33 13.42 5.23
CA HIS A 319 -5.49 14.33 5.30
C HIS A 319 -5.42 15.55 4.37
N GLU A 320 -4.67 15.43 3.28
CA GLU A 320 -4.40 16.54 2.38
C GLU A 320 -5.30 16.56 1.15
N ASP A 321 -5.61 17.79 0.70
CA ASP A 321 -6.15 18.04 -0.63
C ASP A 321 -4.97 18.04 -1.62
N LEU A 322 -4.84 16.96 -2.40
CA LEU A 322 -3.70 16.76 -3.30
C LEU A 322 -3.65 17.78 -4.44
N GLY A 323 -4.78 18.42 -4.78
CA GLY A 323 -4.85 19.48 -5.78
C GLY A 323 -4.48 20.89 -5.28
N LYS A 324 -4.15 21.07 -4.00
CA LYS A 324 -3.86 22.38 -3.41
C LYS A 324 -2.38 22.53 -3.06
N PRO A 325 -1.80 23.74 -3.24
CA PRO A 325 -0.46 24.03 -2.72
C PRO A 325 -0.40 23.88 -1.19
N ARG A 326 0.71 23.32 -0.69
CA ARG A 326 0.91 23.02 0.74
C ARG A 326 2.39 23.10 1.10
N THR A 327 2.70 22.82 2.36
CA THR A 327 4.08 22.69 2.83
C THR A 327 4.27 21.28 3.38
N ASP A 328 5.12 20.50 2.75
CA ASP A 328 5.58 19.21 3.27
C ASP A 328 6.62 19.44 4.36
N LEU A 329 6.36 18.91 5.55
CA LEU A 329 7.23 18.97 6.72
C LEU A 329 7.86 17.63 7.06
N SER A 330 7.55 16.59 6.29
CA SER A 330 7.90 15.20 6.58
C SER A 330 9.05 14.67 5.74
N SER A 331 9.36 15.31 4.60
CA SER A 331 10.35 14.79 3.67
C SER A 331 11.71 15.52 3.72
N PRO A 332 12.82 14.79 3.42
CA PRO A 332 12.83 13.34 3.29
C PRO A 332 12.68 12.68 4.66
N ASP A 333 11.91 11.60 4.75
CA ASP A 333 11.72 10.86 6.01
C ASP A 333 12.84 9.84 6.26
N PHE A 334 13.64 9.56 5.24
CA PHE A 334 14.80 8.68 5.33
C PHE A 334 16.07 9.38 4.80
N PRO A 335 17.22 9.32 5.55
CA PRO A 335 17.34 8.83 6.93
C PRO A 335 16.53 9.66 7.93
N ALA A 336 16.08 9.02 9.02
CA ALA A 336 15.28 9.69 10.04
C ALA A 336 15.93 10.99 10.54
N GLY A 337 15.14 12.06 10.70
CA GLY A 337 15.61 13.36 11.18
C GLY A 337 16.21 14.26 10.11
N THR A 338 16.08 13.92 8.83
CA THR A 338 16.59 14.75 7.72
C THR A 338 15.51 15.59 7.03
N ALA A 339 14.24 15.51 7.49
CA ALA A 339 13.14 16.29 6.95
C ALA A 339 13.34 17.81 7.11
N TYR A 340 12.86 18.57 6.13
CA TYR A 340 12.87 20.04 6.14
C TYR A 340 11.61 20.59 5.43
N PRO A 341 11.19 21.84 5.73
CA PRO A 341 10.02 22.42 5.09
C PRO A 341 10.20 22.55 3.56
N ARG A 342 9.26 21.98 2.80
CA ARG A 342 9.26 21.99 1.34
C ARG A 342 7.93 22.60 0.84
N PRO A 343 7.93 23.70 0.09
CA PRO A 343 6.73 24.20 -0.56
C PRO A 343 6.35 23.24 -1.71
N ILE A 344 5.14 22.74 -1.70
CA ILE A 344 4.64 21.81 -2.72
C ILE A 344 3.79 22.57 -3.72
N ASP A 345 4.25 22.58 -4.96
CA ASP A 345 3.55 23.09 -6.12
C ASP A 345 2.99 21.92 -6.93
N ASN A 346 1.68 21.83 -6.98
CA ASN A 346 0.96 20.77 -7.68
C ASN A 346 1.31 20.63 -9.17
N ALA A 347 1.80 21.71 -9.81
CA ALA A 347 2.22 21.65 -11.21
C ALA A 347 3.56 20.94 -11.43
N THR A 348 4.38 20.78 -10.38
CA THR A 348 5.75 20.27 -10.47
C THR A 348 6.05 19.12 -9.51
N CYS A 349 5.14 18.83 -8.59
CA CYS A 349 5.27 17.80 -7.57
C CYS A 349 4.14 16.78 -7.69
N VAL A 350 4.44 15.51 -7.54
CA VAL A 350 3.49 14.40 -7.65
C VAL A 350 3.66 13.40 -6.50
N ASP A 351 2.55 12.90 -5.98
CA ASP A 351 2.49 11.76 -5.08
C ASP A 351 2.47 10.47 -5.91
N LEU A 352 3.53 9.67 -5.81
CA LEU A 352 3.66 8.42 -6.57
C LEU A 352 3.47 7.20 -5.64
N PRO A 353 2.80 6.13 -6.12
CA PRO A 353 2.37 5.91 -7.50
C PRO A 353 1.00 6.51 -7.87
N VAL A 354 0.22 7.06 -6.91
CA VAL A 354 -1.20 7.37 -7.12
C VAL A 354 -1.44 8.48 -8.15
N GLU A 355 -0.59 9.50 -8.22
CA GLU A 355 -0.63 10.54 -9.26
C GLU A 355 0.13 10.15 -10.53
N GLY A 356 0.64 8.91 -10.59
CA GLY A 356 1.26 8.36 -11.79
C GLY A 356 0.24 8.02 -12.88
N PRO A 357 0.69 7.85 -14.14
CA PRO A 357 -0.21 7.60 -15.26
C PRO A 357 -1.00 6.29 -15.07
N HIS A 358 -2.28 6.32 -15.45
CA HIS A 358 -3.20 5.17 -15.47
C HIS A 358 -3.55 4.56 -14.10
N VAL A 359 -3.15 5.17 -13.00
CA VAL A 359 -3.47 4.68 -11.66
C VAL A 359 -4.86 5.18 -11.25
N ILE A 360 -5.69 4.28 -10.75
CA ILE A 360 -7.01 4.57 -10.19
C ILE A 360 -6.82 4.90 -8.71
N GLY A 361 -6.93 6.17 -8.33
CA GLY A 361 -6.78 6.65 -6.96
C GLY A 361 -8.04 6.42 -6.13
N VAL A 362 -7.85 5.85 -4.93
CA VAL A 362 -8.95 5.42 -4.05
C VAL A 362 -8.86 6.10 -2.69
N SER A 363 -9.87 6.90 -2.33
CA SER A 363 -10.01 7.50 -1.00
C SER A 363 -10.69 6.55 -0.01
N ALA A 364 -10.48 6.79 1.28
CA ALA A 364 -10.99 5.96 2.37
C ALA A 364 -12.24 6.51 3.03
N LEU A 365 -13.23 5.62 3.24
CA LEU A 365 -14.47 5.90 3.95
C LEU A 365 -14.59 5.06 5.21
N GLY A 366 -15.21 5.65 6.23
CA GLY A 366 -15.71 4.92 7.39
C GLY A 366 -17.03 4.20 7.14
N PRO A 367 -17.52 3.38 8.09
CA PRO A 367 -18.78 2.66 7.94
C PRO A 367 -20.01 3.57 7.81
N SER A 368 -19.95 4.83 8.23
CA SER A 368 -20.98 5.85 7.97
C SER A 368 -21.03 6.32 6.52
N SER A 369 -20.12 5.87 5.65
CA SER A 369 -19.88 6.38 4.30
C SER A 369 -19.36 7.83 4.27
N THR A 370 -18.83 8.33 5.39
CA THR A 370 -18.15 9.62 5.48
C THR A 370 -16.67 9.43 5.16
N LYS A 371 -16.05 10.44 4.52
CA LYS A 371 -14.60 10.48 4.30
C LYS A 371 -13.88 10.35 5.65
N ALA A 372 -12.98 9.38 5.78
CA ALA A 372 -12.16 9.23 6.98
C ALA A 372 -11.26 10.45 7.18
N ASP A 373 -11.04 10.84 8.44
CA ASP A 373 -10.28 12.05 8.79
C ASP A 373 -8.89 12.08 8.14
N TYR A 374 -8.19 10.96 8.14
CA TYR A 374 -6.84 10.80 7.61
C TYR A 374 -6.75 10.77 6.08
N SER A 375 -7.83 10.38 5.37
CA SER A 375 -7.76 10.15 3.93
C SER A 375 -7.38 11.41 3.17
N ASN A 376 -6.39 11.33 2.29
CA ASN A 376 -6.17 12.33 1.26
C ASN A 376 -7.40 12.43 0.35
N TYR A 377 -7.56 13.54 -0.32
CA TYR A 377 -8.70 13.88 -1.15
C TYR A 377 -8.32 14.94 -2.19
N GLY A 378 -9.24 15.32 -3.05
CA GLY A 378 -9.03 16.36 -4.07
C GLY A 378 -9.62 15.95 -5.40
N THR A 379 -10.01 16.93 -6.23
CA THR A 379 -10.72 16.68 -7.49
C THR A 379 -9.81 16.26 -8.63
N GLU A 380 -8.48 16.32 -8.47
CA GLU A 380 -7.54 16.03 -9.55
C GLU A 380 -7.02 14.59 -9.51
N GLN A 381 -6.99 13.96 -8.32
CA GLN A 381 -6.29 12.70 -8.09
C GLN A 381 -7.19 11.55 -7.65
N ILE A 382 -8.48 11.82 -7.43
CA ILE A 382 -9.42 10.81 -6.97
C ILE A 382 -10.28 10.29 -8.11
N GLU A 383 -10.30 8.98 -8.33
CA GLU A 383 -11.25 8.36 -9.25
C GLU A 383 -12.48 7.82 -8.52
N VAL A 384 -12.27 7.12 -7.40
CA VAL A 384 -13.35 6.49 -6.64
C VAL A 384 -13.06 6.49 -5.14
N SER A 385 -14.05 6.14 -4.34
CA SER A 385 -13.91 5.90 -2.92
C SER A 385 -14.31 4.49 -2.54
N ALA A 386 -13.77 3.99 -1.42
CA ALA A 386 -14.06 2.65 -0.93
C ALA A 386 -13.93 2.57 0.61
N PRO A 387 -14.41 1.47 1.24
CA PRO A 387 -14.23 1.25 2.66
C PRO A 387 -12.75 1.17 3.05
N GLY A 388 -12.27 2.11 3.85
CA GLY A 388 -10.91 2.12 4.39
C GLY A 388 -10.86 1.96 5.91
N GLY A 389 -12.02 2.01 6.57
CA GLY A 389 -12.12 2.08 8.02
C GLY A 389 -11.95 3.52 8.53
N TRP A 390 -12.53 3.78 9.68
CA TRP A 390 -12.33 5.02 10.41
C TRP A 390 -12.64 4.80 11.88
N PHE A 391 -11.60 4.63 12.70
CA PHE A 391 -11.72 4.34 14.13
C PHE A 391 -12.59 5.36 14.88
N ARG A 392 -12.52 6.63 14.46
CA ARG A 392 -13.23 7.76 15.07
C ARG A 392 -14.61 8.03 14.44
N ASP A 393 -15.12 7.13 13.61
CA ASP A 393 -16.46 7.25 13.05
C ASP A 393 -17.53 7.18 14.15
N PHE A 394 -18.73 7.69 13.85
CA PHE A 394 -19.88 7.70 14.75
C PHE A 394 -19.67 8.44 16.08
N PHE A 395 -18.99 9.60 16.06
CA PHE A 395 -18.80 10.45 17.25
C PHE A 395 -20.13 10.64 18.00
N GLY A 396 -20.07 10.59 19.33
CA GLY A 396 -21.24 10.74 20.21
C GLY A 396 -22.15 9.51 20.31
N THR A 397 -21.75 8.37 19.72
CA THR A 397 -22.47 7.09 19.82
C THR A 397 -21.59 6.01 20.48
N PRO A 398 -22.16 4.87 20.91
CA PRO A 398 -21.37 3.75 21.43
C PRO A 398 -20.41 3.10 20.42
N GLN A 399 -20.55 3.40 19.13
CA GLN A 399 -19.66 2.90 18.08
C GLN A 399 -18.37 3.73 17.92
N PHE A 400 -18.30 4.93 18.52
CA PHE A 400 -17.12 5.78 18.47
C PHE A 400 -15.90 5.08 19.05
N ARG A 401 -14.79 5.06 18.34
CA ARG A 401 -13.52 4.41 18.71
C ARG A 401 -13.70 2.92 19.04
N THR A 402 -14.37 2.21 18.16
CA THR A 402 -14.48 0.76 18.26
C THR A 402 -13.80 0.06 17.08
N ASN A 403 -13.24 -1.14 17.33
CA ASN A 403 -12.63 -1.97 16.29
C ASN A 403 -13.62 -2.36 15.18
N GLY A 404 -14.93 -2.29 15.45
CA GLY A 404 -16.00 -2.51 14.46
C GLY A 404 -16.04 -1.48 13.34
N ASN A 405 -15.40 -0.33 13.49
CA ASN A 405 -15.29 0.71 12.47
C ASN A 405 -14.11 0.49 11.51
N LEU A 406 -13.27 -0.50 11.78
CA LEU A 406 -12.06 -0.82 11.04
C LEU A 406 -12.31 -1.92 10.01
N ILE A 407 -11.33 -2.20 9.17
CA ILE A 407 -11.38 -3.27 8.18
C ILE A 407 -10.72 -4.51 8.76
N LEU A 408 -11.51 -5.57 8.94
CA LEU A 408 -11.03 -6.88 9.35
C LEU A 408 -10.58 -7.66 8.11
N SER A 409 -9.37 -8.23 8.13
CA SER A 409 -8.85 -9.09 7.07
C SER A 409 -7.85 -10.11 7.61
N THR A 410 -7.33 -10.97 6.74
CA THR A 410 -6.29 -11.96 7.06
C THR A 410 -5.01 -11.29 7.55
N TYR A 411 -4.29 -11.94 8.46
CA TYR A 411 -3.05 -11.40 9.02
C TYR A 411 -2.07 -12.53 9.38
N PRO A 412 -0.75 -12.36 9.22
CA PRO A 412 0.21 -13.43 9.52
C PRO A 412 0.36 -13.64 11.02
N VAL A 413 0.43 -14.90 11.44
CA VAL A 413 0.58 -15.25 12.86
C VAL A 413 1.96 -14.85 13.41
N ASN A 414 3.03 -14.97 12.61
CA ASN A 414 4.38 -14.57 13.01
C ASN A 414 4.44 -13.09 13.41
N THR A 415 3.80 -12.22 12.65
CA THR A 415 3.71 -10.79 12.97
C THR A 415 2.93 -10.53 14.25
N LEU A 416 1.78 -11.20 14.45
CA LEU A 416 1.02 -11.09 15.71
C LEU A 416 1.81 -11.61 16.90
N GLN A 417 2.61 -12.69 16.73
CA GLN A 417 3.48 -13.22 17.77
C GLN A 417 4.64 -12.27 18.10
N ALA A 418 5.28 -11.70 17.09
CA ALA A 418 6.35 -10.70 17.26
C ALA A 418 5.87 -9.47 18.05
N ASN A 419 4.60 -9.08 17.87
CA ASN A 419 3.97 -7.97 18.58
C ASN A 419 3.32 -8.37 19.92
N GLY A 420 3.46 -9.62 20.36
CA GLY A 420 2.89 -10.10 21.63
C GLY A 420 1.36 -10.20 21.65
N LEU A 421 0.70 -10.18 20.48
CA LEU A 421 -0.76 -10.28 20.35
C LEU A 421 -1.25 -11.72 20.27
N VAL A 422 -0.34 -12.63 19.95
CA VAL A 422 -0.52 -14.09 19.96
C VAL A 422 0.66 -14.68 20.72
N ASP A 423 0.42 -15.66 21.58
CA ASP A 423 1.48 -16.34 22.33
C ASP A 423 2.18 -17.44 21.49
N ALA A 424 3.23 -18.05 22.06
CA ALA A 424 3.99 -19.11 21.40
C ALA A 424 3.16 -20.40 21.15
N ALA A 425 2.02 -20.57 21.82
CA ALA A 425 1.09 -21.68 21.60
C ALA A 425 0.04 -21.34 20.51
N GLY A 426 0.08 -20.12 19.94
CA GLY A 426 -0.86 -19.65 18.95
C GLY A 426 -2.19 -19.19 19.53
N GLU A 427 -2.25 -18.88 20.83
CA GLU A 427 -3.47 -18.34 21.44
C GLU A 427 -3.42 -16.81 21.51
N LEU A 428 -4.58 -16.18 21.35
CA LEU A 428 -4.71 -14.72 21.44
C LEU A 428 -4.42 -14.26 22.87
N THR A 429 -3.55 -13.27 23.02
CA THR A 429 -3.32 -12.61 24.30
C THR A 429 -4.47 -11.65 24.64
N PRO A 430 -4.63 -11.22 25.90
CA PRO A 430 -5.61 -10.19 26.27
C PRO A 430 -5.46 -8.91 25.43
N ASP A 431 -4.22 -8.49 25.17
CA ASP A 431 -3.93 -7.31 24.33
C ASP A 431 -4.30 -7.58 22.87
N GLY A 432 -4.01 -8.76 22.33
CA GLY A 432 -4.42 -9.16 21.00
C GLY A 432 -5.94 -9.07 20.83
N ILE A 433 -6.71 -9.57 21.78
CA ILE A 433 -8.19 -9.49 21.75
C ILE A 433 -8.64 -8.03 21.84
N ALA A 434 -8.04 -7.23 22.71
CA ALA A 434 -8.40 -5.82 22.89
C ALA A 434 -8.12 -5.01 21.61
N LEU A 435 -6.99 -5.28 20.94
CA LEU A 435 -6.60 -4.63 19.69
C LEU A 435 -7.31 -5.17 18.44
N GLY A 436 -8.14 -6.21 18.59
CA GLY A 436 -9.00 -6.71 17.51
C GLY A 436 -8.47 -7.91 16.74
N ALA A 437 -7.43 -8.58 17.25
CA ALA A 437 -6.98 -9.85 16.68
C ALA A 437 -8.04 -10.94 16.87
N GLN A 438 -8.19 -11.78 15.85
CA GLN A 438 -9.12 -12.92 15.86
C GLN A 438 -8.43 -14.16 15.31
N LYS A 439 -8.89 -15.34 15.75
CA LYS A 439 -8.38 -16.66 15.33
C LYS A 439 -9.56 -17.55 14.91
N GLN A 440 -9.42 -18.22 13.78
CA GLN A 440 -10.36 -19.24 13.31
C GLN A 440 -9.58 -20.45 12.80
N CYS A 441 -9.95 -21.63 13.24
CA CYS A 441 -9.35 -22.87 12.77
C CYS A 441 -10.35 -23.66 11.93
N PRO A 442 -9.93 -24.31 10.84
CA PRO A 442 -10.75 -25.28 10.15
C PRO A 442 -11.24 -26.40 11.11
N ALA A 443 -12.40 -26.96 10.84
CA ALA A 443 -12.99 -27.97 11.71
C ALA A 443 -12.04 -29.17 11.94
N GLY A 444 -11.79 -29.48 13.23
CA GLY A 444 -10.91 -30.58 13.63
C GLY A 444 -9.41 -30.27 13.59
N VAL A 445 -8.99 -29.07 13.23
CA VAL A 445 -7.60 -28.61 13.25
C VAL A 445 -7.25 -28.09 14.65
N THR A 446 -6.23 -28.68 15.26
CA THR A 446 -5.65 -28.27 16.56
C THR A 446 -4.26 -27.64 16.44
N ASP A 447 -3.60 -27.81 15.29
CA ASP A 447 -2.32 -27.19 14.96
C ASP A 447 -2.56 -25.72 14.60
N TYR A 448 -2.14 -24.81 15.47
CA TYR A 448 -2.38 -23.38 15.30
C TYR A 448 -1.74 -22.81 14.03
N THR A 449 -0.68 -23.43 13.51
CA THR A 449 -0.01 -23.01 12.27
C THR A 449 -0.88 -23.21 11.03
N LYS A 450 -2.00 -23.93 11.16
CA LYS A 450 -3.02 -24.17 10.13
C LYS A 450 -4.31 -23.40 10.39
N CYS A 451 -4.37 -22.61 11.45
CA CYS A 451 -5.48 -21.71 11.74
C CYS A 451 -5.30 -20.38 10.97
N GLY A 452 -6.41 -19.74 10.64
CA GLY A 452 -6.40 -18.37 10.15
C GLY A 452 -6.34 -17.38 11.30
N TYR A 453 -5.51 -16.36 11.12
CA TYR A 453 -5.47 -15.20 12.00
C TYR A 453 -5.91 -13.98 11.22
N TYR A 454 -6.55 -13.05 11.92
CA TYR A 454 -7.18 -11.87 11.33
C TYR A 454 -6.94 -10.69 12.24
N PHE A 455 -6.79 -9.52 11.63
CA PHE A 455 -6.56 -8.29 12.36
C PHE A 455 -7.35 -7.13 11.74
N VAL A 456 -7.51 -6.05 12.48
CA VAL A 456 -8.24 -4.86 12.05
C VAL A 456 -7.29 -3.72 11.78
N LEU A 457 -7.41 -3.10 10.61
CA LEU A 457 -6.65 -1.90 10.21
C LEU A 457 -7.58 -0.84 9.62
N GLN A 458 -7.09 0.38 9.49
CA GLN A 458 -7.71 1.44 8.70
C GLN A 458 -6.66 2.11 7.80
N GLY A 459 -7.10 2.70 6.70
CA GLY A 459 -6.21 3.41 5.78
C GLY A 459 -6.78 3.43 4.37
N THR A 460 -6.26 4.31 3.53
CA THR A 460 -6.49 4.23 2.08
C THR A 460 -5.92 2.92 1.52
N SER A 461 -4.92 2.34 2.19
CA SER A 461 -4.38 0.99 1.93
C SER A 461 -5.42 -0.12 2.09
N MET A 462 -6.47 0.07 2.88
CA MET A 462 -7.60 -0.87 3.03
C MET A 462 -8.75 -0.53 2.08
N ALA A 463 -8.81 0.73 1.59
CA ALA A 463 -9.78 1.14 0.60
C ALA A 463 -9.43 0.63 -0.81
N SER A 464 -8.17 0.79 -1.25
CA SER A 464 -7.72 0.36 -2.58
C SER A 464 -7.96 -1.13 -2.87
N PRO A 465 -7.75 -2.10 -1.94
CA PRO A 465 -8.06 -3.50 -2.20
C PRO A 465 -9.55 -3.79 -2.38
N HIS A 466 -10.46 -3.01 -1.79
CA HIS A 466 -11.88 -3.11 -2.12
C HIS A 466 -12.15 -2.73 -3.59
N ALA A 467 -11.56 -1.63 -4.07
CA ALA A 467 -11.68 -1.22 -5.46
C ALA A 467 -11.00 -2.22 -6.41
N THR A 468 -9.82 -2.73 -6.04
CA THR A 468 -9.10 -3.79 -6.77
C THR A 468 -9.93 -5.06 -6.92
N GLY A 469 -10.60 -5.49 -5.84
CA GLY A 469 -11.52 -6.64 -5.89
C GLY A 469 -12.69 -6.40 -6.85
N VAL A 470 -13.27 -5.19 -6.86
CA VAL A 470 -14.34 -4.84 -7.82
C VAL A 470 -13.80 -4.83 -9.25
N ALA A 471 -12.61 -4.28 -9.50
CA ALA A 471 -11.94 -4.34 -10.81
C ALA A 471 -11.72 -5.79 -11.26
N ALA A 472 -11.28 -6.67 -10.38
CA ALA A 472 -11.11 -8.10 -10.66
C ALA A 472 -12.45 -8.81 -10.98
N LEU A 473 -13.56 -8.41 -10.32
CA LEU A 473 -14.90 -8.89 -10.67
C LEU A 473 -15.35 -8.40 -12.06
N ILE A 474 -15.02 -7.15 -12.43
CA ILE A 474 -15.28 -6.60 -13.78
C ILE A 474 -14.53 -7.41 -14.83
N VAL A 475 -13.23 -7.66 -14.63
CA VAL A 475 -12.44 -8.52 -15.54
C VAL A 475 -13.03 -9.93 -15.57
N SER A 476 -13.44 -10.48 -14.43
CA SER A 476 -14.07 -11.82 -14.37
C SER A 476 -15.37 -11.88 -15.17
N GLN A 477 -16.15 -10.82 -15.19
CA GLN A 477 -17.44 -10.75 -15.86
C GLN A 477 -17.29 -10.54 -17.38
N TYR A 478 -16.45 -9.59 -17.78
CA TYR A 478 -16.42 -9.12 -19.17
C TYR A 478 -15.12 -9.47 -19.92
N GLY A 479 -14.12 -9.96 -19.21
CA GLY A 479 -12.85 -10.40 -19.80
C GLY A 479 -13.02 -11.55 -20.78
N LYS A 480 -12.08 -11.65 -21.71
CA LYS A 480 -12.05 -12.65 -22.78
C LYS A 480 -10.66 -13.30 -22.87
N GLY A 481 -10.60 -14.46 -23.49
CA GLY A 481 -9.33 -15.04 -23.90
C GLY A 481 -8.58 -14.11 -24.86
N ARG A 482 -7.29 -13.90 -24.63
CA ARG A 482 -6.38 -13.09 -25.46
C ARG A 482 -5.02 -13.78 -25.57
N PRO A 483 -4.18 -13.43 -26.57
CA PRO A 483 -2.78 -13.87 -26.56
C PRO A 483 -2.14 -13.51 -25.19
N GLY A 484 -1.53 -14.50 -24.55
CA GLY A 484 -0.98 -14.35 -23.21
C GLY A 484 -1.93 -14.72 -22.05
N GLY A 485 -3.21 -15.04 -22.31
CA GLY A 485 -4.13 -15.52 -21.26
C GLY A 485 -5.55 -15.01 -21.36
N PHE A 486 -6.14 -14.73 -20.21
CA PHE A 486 -7.44 -14.11 -20.05
C PHE A 486 -7.25 -12.63 -19.69
N GLY A 487 -8.23 -11.77 -19.90
CA GLY A 487 -8.17 -10.40 -19.43
C GLY A 487 -9.10 -9.43 -20.16
N MET A 488 -8.94 -8.15 -19.82
CA MET A 488 -9.71 -7.03 -20.37
C MET A 488 -8.79 -5.82 -20.54
N ASP A 489 -9.17 -4.90 -21.43
CA ASP A 489 -8.52 -3.61 -21.60
C ASP A 489 -8.63 -2.79 -20.30
N PRO A 490 -7.51 -2.31 -19.72
CA PRO A 490 -7.51 -1.66 -18.39
C PRO A 490 -8.31 -0.36 -18.36
N ASP A 491 -8.32 0.43 -19.45
CA ASP A 491 -9.15 1.64 -19.52
C ASP A 491 -10.65 1.33 -19.49
N LYS A 492 -11.05 0.18 -20.05
CA LYS A 492 -12.44 -0.27 -19.96
C LYS A 492 -12.79 -0.74 -18.56
N VAL A 493 -11.86 -1.39 -17.87
CA VAL A 493 -12.05 -1.76 -16.46
C VAL A 493 -12.26 -0.50 -15.62
N GLY A 494 -11.37 0.49 -15.73
CA GLY A 494 -11.47 1.76 -15.02
C GLY A 494 -12.78 2.50 -15.32
N ARG A 495 -13.17 2.60 -16.61
CA ARG A 495 -14.46 3.23 -16.98
C ARG A 495 -15.65 2.52 -16.36
N ILE A 496 -15.72 1.20 -16.38
CA ILE A 496 -16.85 0.47 -15.75
C ILE A 496 -16.85 0.71 -14.24
N LEU A 497 -15.69 0.67 -13.60
CA LEU A 497 -15.56 0.93 -12.17
C LEU A 497 -16.14 2.30 -11.79
N MET A 498 -15.75 3.35 -12.52
CA MET A 498 -16.21 4.73 -12.31
C MET A 498 -17.70 4.91 -12.68
N ASP A 499 -18.13 4.46 -13.86
CA ASP A 499 -19.50 4.61 -14.35
C ASP A 499 -20.55 3.92 -13.47
N THR A 500 -20.16 2.85 -12.77
CA THR A 500 -21.07 2.07 -11.93
C THR A 500 -20.97 2.42 -10.44
N ALA A 501 -20.06 3.32 -10.06
CA ALA A 501 -19.91 3.76 -8.69
C ALA A 501 -21.18 4.43 -8.14
N GLN A 502 -21.45 4.26 -6.86
CA GLN A 502 -22.57 4.88 -6.18
C GLN A 502 -22.30 6.37 -5.97
N SER A 503 -22.81 7.24 -6.84
CA SER A 503 -22.57 8.68 -6.77
C SER A 503 -23.01 9.27 -5.42
N ARG A 504 -22.16 10.13 -4.84
CA ARG A 504 -22.38 10.79 -3.56
C ARG A 504 -22.17 12.30 -3.70
N ALA A 505 -23.09 13.09 -3.18
CA ALA A 505 -22.89 14.54 -3.07
C ALA A 505 -21.91 14.86 -1.94
N CYS A 506 -21.24 15.98 -2.04
CA CYS A 506 -20.55 16.57 -0.89
C CYS A 506 -21.49 16.69 0.32
N PRO A 507 -20.98 16.61 1.54
CA PRO A 507 -21.78 16.88 2.74
C PRO A 507 -22.33 18.31 2.72
N ASN A 508 -23.34 18.59 3.52
CA ASN A 508 -23.88 19.93 3.70
C ASN A 508 -23.90 20.29 5.19
N PRO A 509 -23.01 21.19 5.64
CA PRO A 509 -22.09 22.03 4.86
C PRO A 509 -20.94 21.21 4.22
N PRO A 510 -20.29 21.73 3.14
CA PRO A 510 -19.25 20.98 2.42
C PRO A 510 -17.92 20.88 3.18
N LEU A 511 -17.71 21.71 4.20
CA LEU A 511 -16.57 21.63 5.10
C LEU A 511 -16.84 20.58 6.18
N LEU A 512 -16.13 19.46 6.15
CA LEU A 512 -16.06 18.52 7.27
C LEU A 512 -15.04 19.01 8.29
N THR A 513 -15.44 18.99 9.55
CA THR A 513 -14.54 19.27 10.69
C THR A 513 -14.46 18.03 11.55
N TYR A 514 -13.27 17.72 12.02
CA TYR A 514 -12.98 16.52 12.82
C TYR A 514 -12.54 16.87 14.26
N THR A 515 -12.82 18.10 14.69
CA THR A 515 -12.46 18.59 16.03
C THR A 515 -13.19 17.87 17.15
N ASN A 516 -14.44 17.46 16.92
CA ASN A 516 -15.21 16.67 17.88
C ASN A 516 -14.62 15.27 18.06
N GLU A 517 -14.08 14.68 17.01
CA GLU A 517 -13.39 13.39 16.99
C GLU A 517 -11.98 13.48 17.60
N GLY A 518 -11.56 14.68 18.01
CA GLY A 518 -10.27 14.94 18.65
C GLY A 518 -9.11 15.13 17.66
N ARG A 519 -9.41 15.57 16.43
CA ARG A 519 -8.39 15.97 15.46
C ARG A 519 -8.18 17.49 15.48
N PRO A 520 -6.96 17.98 15.26
CA PRO A 520 -6.71 19.40 15.08
C PRO A 520 -7.27 19.93 13.75
N ALA A 521 -7.32 21.26 13.60
CA ALA A 521 -8.03 21.91 12.49
C ALA A 521 -7.44 21.61 11.09
N GLU A 522 -6.19 21.19 11.02
CA GLU A 522 -5.54 20.78 9.77
C GLU A 522 -6.18 19.55 9.11
N PHE A 523 -6.89 18.73 9.90
CA PHE A 523 -7.67 17.60 9.37
C PHE A 523 -8.98 18.04 8.70
N ASN A 524 -9.41 19.31 8.88
CA ASN A 524 -10.65 19.78 8.26
C ASN A 524 -10.52 19.70 6.74
N ALA A 525 -11.54 19.17 6.09
CA ALA A 525 -11.53 18.89 4.67
C ALA A 525 -12.71 19.58 3.97
N LEU A 526 -12.43 20.33 2.90
CA LEU A 526 -13.44 20.96 2.07
C LEU A 526 -13.77 20.09 0.85
N CYS A 527 -15.01 19.65 0.76
CA CYS A 527 -15.48 18.92 -0.42
C CYS A 527 -15.82 19.88 -1.54
N GLU A 528 -15.15 19.76 -2.67
CA GLU A 528 -15.42 20.52 -3.89
C GLU A 528 -15.95 19.59 -4.98
N GLY A 529 -16.82 20.11 -5.88
CA GLY A 529 -17.35 19.36 -7.00
C GLY A 529 -18.87 19.15 -6.95
N THR A 530 -19.35 18.14 -7.64
CA THR A 530 -20.77 17.85 -7.82
C THR A 530 -21.15 16.49 -7.21
N ARG A 531 -22.44 16.12 -7.29
CA ARG A 531 -22.87 14.77 -6.90
C ARG A 531 -22.22 13.66 -7.75
N ASN A 532 -21.93 13.95 -9.01
CA ASN A 532 -21.42 12.94 -9.94
C ASN A 532 -19.91 12.81 -9.91
N PHE A 533 -19.23 13.86 -9.42
CA PHE A 533 -17.79 13.86 -9.22
C PHE A 533 -17.39 14.94 -8.21
N ASN A 534 -16.67 14.55 -7.15
CA ASN A 534 -16.18 15.49 -6.14
C ASN A 534 -14.94 14.97 -5.42
N GLY A 535 -14.25 15.86 -4.71
CA GLY A 535 -12.97 15.57 -4.08
C GLY A 535 -12.98 14.55 -2.94
N PHE A 536 -14.13 14.15 -2.39
CA PHE A 536 -14.20 13.14 -1.34
C PHE A 536 -14.49 11.74 -1.88
N TYR A 537 -15.31 11.66 -2.93
CA TYR A 537 -15.85 10.39 -3.41
C TYR A 537 -15.43 10.06 -4.84
N GLY A 538 -14.76 10.98 -5.56
CA GLY A 538 -14.53 10.83 -7.00
C GLY A 538 -15.85 10.65 -7.74
N HIS A 539 -15.96 9.63 -8.59
CA HIS A 539 -17.19 9.23 -9.25
C HIS A 539 -18.20 8.57 -8.30
N GLY A 540 -17.78 8.19 -7.08
CA GLY A 540 -18.62 7.59 -6.05
C GLY A 540 -17.96 6.42 -5.33
N ILE A 541 -18.75 5.74 -4.48
CA ILE A 541 -18.33 4.53 -3.79
C ILE A 541 -18.37 3.37 -4.79
N VAL A 542 -17.29 2.61 -4.92
CA VAL A 542 -17.24 1.44 -5.82
C VAL A 542 -18.39 0.46 -5.54
N ASP A 543 -18.93 -0.13 -6.60
CA ASP A 543 -20.15 -0.94 -6.54
C ASP A 543 -20.01 -2.22 -7.34
N ALA A 544 -19.68 -3.30 -6.66
CA ALA A 544 -19.48 -4.60 -7.27
C ALA A 544 -20.75 -5.13 -7.96
N TRP A 545 -21.93 -4.94 -7.34
CA TRP A 545 -23.18 -5.42 -7.91
C TRP A 545 -23.54 -4.70 -9.21
N ALA A 546 -23.50 -3.36 -9.20
CA ALA A 546 -23.76 -2.58 -10.39
C ALA A 546 -22.75 -2.89 -11.50
N ALA A 547 -21.47 -3.05 -11.14
CA ALA A 547 -20.41 -3.36 -12.08
C ALA A 547 -20.63 -4.69 -12.82
N VAL A 548 -20.99 -5.77 -12.12
CA VAL A 548 -21.15 -7.10 -12.74
C VAL A 548 -22.52 -7.32 -13.38
N THR A 549 -23.52 -6.50 -13.06
CA THR A 549 -24.89 -6.61 -13.61
C THR A 549 -25.20 -5.55 -14.67
N ARG A 550 -24.24 -4.67 -15.02
CA ARG A 550 -24.37 -3.67 -16.09
C ARG A 550 -24.78 -4.35 -17.40
N ARG A 551 -25.86 -3.85 -18.03
CA ARG A 551 -26.38 -4.31 -19.33
C ARG A 551 -25.84 -3.47 -20.46
#